data_26c107cf3ceaa3414ac6174d3aaefcbd
#
_entry.id   26c107cf3ceaa3414ac6174d3aaefcbd
#
_cell.length_a   1.000
_cell.length_b   1.000
_cell.length_c   1.000
_cell.angle_alpha   90.00
_cell.angle_beta   90.00
_cell.angle_gamma   90.00
#
_symmetry.space_group_name_H-M   'P 1'
#
loop_
_entity.id
_entity.type
_entity.pdbx_description
1 polymer ?
#
loop_
_entity_poly.entity_id
_entity_poly.type
_entity_poly.pdbx_seq_one_letter_code
_entity_poly.pdbx_strand_id
1 'polypeptide(L)'
;FLPGRKTILTVSPVRHLGDGATENTLSKSTLILAAHALTESLPDCRYFPAYEILMDDLRDYRFYADDLVHPSAQAIQYVWEKFIPAVLSDEARRLLPDVRHIVVAAAHRPRNPRSEAYREFCRRRIGEIAALPQVDFQAEEEYFRRCIEINS
;
A
#
# COMPACT_ATOMS: atom_id res chain seq x y z
N PHE A 1 -10.59 14.59 13.22
CA PHE A 1 -11.35 13.35 13.41
C PHE A 1 -12.79 13.55 12.96
N LEU A 2 -13.29 12.72 12.06
CA LEU A 2 -14.68 12.75 11.60
C LEU A 2 -15.45 11.70 12.40
N PRO A 3 -16.51 12.10 13.14
CA PRO A 3 -17.32 11.17 13.92
C PRO A 3 -17.85 10.01 13.04
N GLY A 4 -17.83 8.78 13.58
CA GLY A 4 -18.35 7.58 12.90
C GLY A 4 -17.46 6.98 11.81
N ARG A 5 -16.21 7.44 11.67
CA ARG A 5 -15.22 6.82 10.77
C ARG A 5 -14.21 6.00 11.53
N LYS A 6 -14.06 4.75 11.13
CA LYS A 6 -12.95 3.90 11.59
C LYS A 6 -11.63 4.50 11.12
N THR A 7 -10.73 4.76 12.06
CA THR A 7 -9.44 5.41 11.80
C THR A 7 -8.32 4.48 12.22
N ILE A 8 -7.29 4.38 11.39
CA ILE A 8 -6.07 3.67 11.72
C ILE A 8 -4.93 4.67 11.73
N LEU A 9 -4.27 4.77 12.87
CA LEU A 9 -3.07 5.58 13.05
C LEU A 9 -1.85 4.69 12.90
N THR A 10 -0.78 5.25 12.36
CA THR A 10 0.53 4.61 12.32
C THR A 10 1.63 5.67 12.37
N VAL A 11 2.75 5.34 12.95
CA VAL A 11 3.95 6.16 12.88
C VAL A 11 4.85 5.63 11.78
N SER A 12 5.22 6.51 10.84
CA SER A 12 6.06 6.13 9.72
C SER A 12 7.45 5.68 10.19
N PRO A 13 7.99 4.57 9.69
CA PRO A 13 9.36 4.14 9.96
C PRO A 13 10.43 4.95 9.20
N VAL A 14 10.05 5.81 8.26
CA VAL A 14 10.98 6.70 7.55
C VAL A 14 11.69 7.60 8.56
N ARG A 15 13.03 7.68 8.47
CA ARG A 15 13.84 8.52 9.37
C ARG A 15 13.72 9.99 8.97
N HIS A 16 13.62 10.84 9.98
CA HIS A 16 13.73 12.28 9.79
C HIS A 16 15.15 12.71 10.18
N LEU A 17 16.00 12.94 9.18
CA LEU A 17 17.42 13.23 9.39
C LEU A 17 17.75 14.73 9.45
N GLY A 18 16.80 15.60 9.05
CA GLY A 18 17.04 17.05 8.97
C GLY A 18 17.50 17.68 10.29
N ASP A 19 16.96 17.18 11.41
CA ASP A 19 17.24 17.71 12.75
C ASP A 19 18.15 16.78 13.59
N GLY A 20 18.66 15.70 12.98
CA GLY A 20 19.55 14.74 13.61
C GLY A 20 18.86 13.58 14.32
N ALA A 21 19.66 12.60 14.77
CA ALA A 21 19.17 11.32 15.30
C ALA A 21 18.39 11.49 16.63
N THR A 22 18.81 12.38 17.48
CA THR A 22 18.14 12.67 18.77
C THR A 22 16.75 13.22 18.54
N GLU A 23 16.61 14.21 17.68
CA GLU A 23 15.34 14.85 17.38
C GLU A 23 14.40 13.89 16.62
N ASN A 24 14.94 13.05 15.74
CA ASN A 24 14.15 11.97 15.13
C ASN A 24 13.56 11.05 16.20
N THR A 25 14.34 10.65 17.20
CA THR A 25 13.87 9.77 18.29
C THR A 25 12.80 10.45 19.14
N LEU A 26 13.01 11.70 19.52
CA LEU A 26 12.04 12.49 20.29
C LEU A 26 10.73 12.66 19.52
N SER A 27 10.83 13.00 18.24
CA SER A 27 9.66 13.14 17.35
C SER A 27 8.86 11.83 17.25
N LYS A 28 9.53 10.70 17.01
CA LYS A 28 8.86 9.39 16.93
C LYS A 28 8.21 9.01 18.26
N SER A 29 8.90 9.20 19.38
CA SER A 29 8.34 8.93 20.71
C SER A 29 7.11 9.77 21.01
N THR A 30 7.13 11.05 20.66
CA THR A 30 5.98 11.96 20.80
C THR A 30 4.78 11.49 19.96
N LEU A 31 5.03 11.11 18.71
CA LEU A 31 3.97 10.62 17.81
C LEU A 31 3.37 9.30 18.30
N ILE A 32 4.18 8.38 18.81
CA ILE A 32 3.72 7.10 19.38
C ILE A 32 2.83 7.37 20.60
N LEU A 33 3.29 8.18 21.56
CA LEU A 33 2.49 8.54 22.74
C LEU A 33 1.17 9.22 22.37
N ALA A 34 1.20 10.15 21.41
CA ALA A 34 -0.01 10.82 20.92
C ALA A 34 -0.97 9.85 20.24
N ALA A 35 -0.45 8.94 19.41
CA ALA A 35 -1.28 7.92 18.75
C ALA A 35 -1.95 7.00 19.77
N HIS A 36 -1.23 6.54 20.79
CA HIS A 36 -1.79 5.72 21.86
C HIS A 36 -2.87 6.47 22.66
N ALA A 37 -2.62 7.70 23.08
CA ALA A 37 -3.62 8.52 23.79
C ALA A 37 -4.90 8.70 22.96
N LEU A 38 -4.78 8.86 21.64
CA LEU A 38 -5.95 8.93 20.75
C LEU A 38 -6.71 7.59 20.66
N THR A 39 -6.02 6.45 20.63
CA THR A 39 -6.70 5.15 20.60
C THR A 39 -7.42 4.83 21.92
N GLU A 40 -6.92 5.31 23.05
CA GLU A 40 -7.60 5.20 24.34
C GLU A 40 -8.83 6.09 24.44
N SER A 41 -8.81 7.26 23.78
CA SER A 41 -9.89 8.26 23.86
C SER A 41 -11.00 8.04 22.82
N LEU A 42 -10.71 7.36 21.72
CA LEU A 42 -11.58 7.26 20.55
C LEU A 42 -11.88 5.79 20.21
N PRO A 43 -13.12 5.32 20.38
CA PRO A 43 -13.47 3.89 20.23
C PRO A 43 -13.27 3.36 18.79
N ASP A 44 -13.38 4.23 17.79
CA ASP A 44 -13.18 3.88 16.37
C ASP A 44 -11.75 4.12 15.86
N CYS A 45 -10.82 4.37 16.78
CA CYS A 45 -9.41 4.61 16.46
C CYS A 45 -8.54 3.41 16.87
N ARG A 46 -7.68 2.95 15.97
CA ARG A 46 -6.73 1.86 16.23
C ARG A 46 -5.33 2.30 15.81
N TYR A 47 -4.32 1.70 16.44
CA TYR A 47 -2.92 1.87 16.06
C TYR A 47 -2.41 0.67 15.32
N PHE A 48 -1.69 0.89 14.21
CA PHE A 48 -0.92 -0.13 13.50
C PHE A 48 0.58 0.18 13.66
N PRO A 49 1.39 -0.72 14.22
CA PRO A 49 2.75 -0.45 14.68
C PRO A 49 3.80 -0.56 13.55
N ALA A 50 3.66 0.22 12.47
CA ALA A 50 4.59 0.15 11.34
C ALA A 50 6.02 0.56 11.71
N TYR A 51 6.18 1.52 12.63
CA TYR A 51 7.48 1.95 13.14
C TYR A 51 8.14 0.83 13.94
N GLU A 52 7.43 0.24 14.86
CA GLU A 52 7.92 -0.83 15.75
C GLU A 52 8.26 -2.10 14.95
N ILE A 53 7.48 -2.45 13.93
CA ILE A 53 7.79 -3.58 13.04
C ILE A 53 9.15 -3.39 12.37
N LEU A 54 9.47 -2.19 11.87
CA LEU A 54 10.79 -1.96 11.27
C LEU A 54 11.89 -1.95 12.33
N MET A 55 11.64 -1.34 13.49
CA MET A 55 12.66 -1.15 14.52
C MET A 55 12.92 -2.40 15.35
N ASP A 56 11.93 -3.27 15.52
CA ASP A 56 12.01 -4.44 16.40
C ASP A 56 12.01 -5.78 15.66
N ASP A 57 11.06 -6.02 14.74
CA ASP A 57 11.01 -7.27 13.98
C ASP A 57 12.17 -7.35 12.97
N LEU A 58 12.41 -6.27 12.23
CA LEU A 58 13.39 -6.26 11.13
C LEU A 58 14.80 -5.85 11.60
N ARG A 59 14.92 -4.83 12.41
CA ARG A 59 16.10 -4.40 13.20
C ARG A 59 17.48 -4.45 12.50
N ASP A 60 17.54 -4.29 11.17
CA ASP A 60 18.79 -4.41 10.43
C ASP A 60 18.84 -3.38 9.28
N TYR A 61 20.03 -2.85 8.98
CA TYR A 61 20.23 -1.88 7.90
C TYR A 61 19.85 -2.39 6.51
N ARG A 62 19.88 -3.70 6.25
CA ARG A 62 19.43 -4.30 4.99
C ARG A 62 17.94 -4.06 4.69
N PHE A 63 17.17 -3.67 5.71
CA PHE A 63 15.76 -3.32 5.57
C PHE A 63 15.53 -1.84 5.29
N TYR A 64 16.61 -1.08 5.13
CA TYR A 64 16.58 0.28 4.59
C TYR A 64 17.00 0.27 3.11
N ALA A 65 16.54 1.26 2.36
CA ALA A 65 17.03 1.56 1.02
C ALA A 65 18.47 2.11 1.08
N ASP A 66 19.09 2.32 -0.07
CA ASP A 66 20.48 2.80 -0.15
C ASP A 66 20.71 4.16 0.54
N ASP A 67 19.66 4.95 0.69
CA ASP A 67 19.69 6.22 1.41
C ASP A 67 19.71 6.10 2.94
N LEU A 68 19.50 4.90 3.47
CA LEU A 68 19.41 4.58 4.91
C LEU A 68 18.30 5.38 5.66
N VAL A 69 17.37 5.94 4.92
CA VAL A 69 16.25 6.76 5.41
C VAL A 69 14.92 6.05 5.21
N HIS A 70 14.69 5.59 3.99
CA HIS A 70 13.46 4.91 3.60
C HIS A 70 13.56 3.40 3.81
N PRO A 71 12.46 2.73 4.18
CA PRO A 71 12.42 1.26 4.20
C PRO A 71 12.70 0.68 2.80
N SER A 72 13.43 -0.44 2.75
CA SER A 72 13.63 -1.19 1.51
C SER A 72 12.31 -1.79 1.01
N ALA A 73 12.26 -2.20 -0.27
CA ALA A 73 11.10 -2.90 -0.83
C ALA A 73 10.73 -4.16 -0.03
N GLN A 74 11.74 -4.89 0.49
CA GLN A 74 11.53 -6.06 1.34
C GLN A 74 10.86 -5.70 2.66
N ALA A 75 11.28 -4.59 3.30
CA ALA A 75 10.67 -4.11 4.53
C ALA A 75 9.23 -3.64 4.31
N ILE A 76 8.98 -2.92 3.22
CA ILE A 76 7.62 -2.50 2.84
C ILE A 76 6.71 -3.71 2.66
N GLN A 77 7.18 -4.74 1.97
CA GLN A 77 6.43 -5.98 1.77
C GLN A 77 6.13 -6.68 3.09
N TYR A 78 7.10 -6.76 4.01
CA TYR A 78 6.91 -7.37 5.33
C TYR A 78 5.88 -6.61 6.17
N VAL A 79 5.98 -5.28 6.23
CA VAL A 79 5.01 -4.43 6.93
C VAL A 79 3.61 -4.59 6.33
N TRP A 80 3.51 -4.66 4.99
CA TRP A 80 2.26 -4.89 4.28
C TRP A 80 1.62 -6.24 4.62
N GLU A 81 2.41 -7.32 4.71
CA GLU A 81 1.94 -8.65 5.10
C GLU A 81 1.39 -8.69 6.53
N LYS A 82 1.93 -7.86 7.44
CA LYS A 82 1.39 -7.68 8.80
C LYS A 82 0.14 -6.79 8.82
N PHE A 83 0.08 -5.78 7.94
CA PHE A 83 -1.04 -4.85 7.84
C PHE A 83 -2.32 -5.55 7.35
N ILE A 84 -2.21 -6.40 6.34
CA ILE A 84 -3.36 -7.10 5.74
C ILE A 84 -4.24 -7.78 6.80
N PRO A 85 -3.75 -8.71 7.64
CA PRO A 85 -4.58 -9.40 8.62
C PRO A 85 -5.03 -8.50 9.78
N ALA A 86 -4.28 -7.44 10.08
CA ALA A 86 -4.62 -6.53 11.18
C ALA A 86 -5.75 -5.55 10.82
N VAL A 87 -5.90 -5.22 9.54
CA VAL A 87 -6.74 -4.11 9.09
C VAL A 87 -7.87 -4.54 8.16
N LEU A 88 -7.59 -5.46 7.22
CA LEU A 88 -8.55 -5.85 6.20
C LEU A 88 -9.50 -6.95 6.67
N SER A 89 -10.77 -6.84 6.31
CA SER A 89 -11.75 -7.91 6.50
C SER A 89 -11.40 -9.16 5.68
N ASP A 90 -11.96 -10.31 6.04
CA ASP A 90 -11.79 -11.55 5.29
C ASP A 90 -12.26 -11.42 3.83
N GLU A 91 -13.31 -10.64 3.60
CA GLU A 91 -13.83 -10.34 2.27
C GLU A 91 -12.81 -9.53 1.46
N ALA A 92 -12.30 -8.42 2.01
CA ALA A 92 -11.28 -7.62 1.36
C ALA A 92 -10.00 -8.42 1.09
N ARG A 93 -9.59 -9.29 2.02
CA ARG A 93 -8.41 -10.17 1.83
C ARG A 93 -8.58 -11.14 0.67
N ARG A 94 -9.79 -11.66 0.45
CA ARG A 94 -10.08 -12.55 -0.68
C ARG A 94 -9.99 -11.86 -2.03
N LEU A 95 -10.24 -10.55 -2.09
CA LEU A 95 -10.14 -9.76 -3.32
C LEU A 95 -8.71 -9.35 -3.68
N LEU A 96 -7.80 -9.32 -2.70
CA LEU A 96 -6.43 -8.82 -2.91
C LEU A 96 -5.67 -9.49 -4.08
N PRO A 97 -5.73 -10.83 -4.30
CA PRO A 97 -5.05 -11.46 -5.43
C PRO A 97 -5.54 -10.92 -6.77
N ASP A 98 -6.85 -10.77 -6.93
CA ASP A 98 -7.48 -10.28 -8.15
C ASP A 98 -7.16 -8.81 -8.38
N VAL A 99 -7.26 -7.98 -7.33
CA VAL A 99 -6.87 -6.57 -7.37
C VAL A 99 -5.40 -6.44 -7.79
N ARG A 100 -4.51 -7.19 -7.14
CA ARG A 100 -3.08 -7.19 -7.47
C ARG A 100 -2.84 -7.61 -8.91
N HIS A 101 -3.54 -8.62 -9.40
CA HIS A 101 -3.43 -9.10 -10.77
C HIS A 101 -3.76 -8.00 -11.79
N ILE A 102 -4.86 -7.27 -11.60
CA ILE A 102 -5.27 -6.17 -12.47
C ILE A 102 -4.27 -5.00 -12.41
N VAL A 103 -3.88 -4.56 -11.21
CA VAL A 103 -2.96 -3.43 -11.02
C VAL A 103 -1.58 -3.73 -11.62
N VAL A 104 -1.04 -4.94 -11.39
CA VAL A 104 0.24 -5.36 -11.98
C VAL A 104 0.15 -5.44 -13.51
N ALA A 105 -0.98 -5.92 -14.04
CA ALA A 105 -1.23 -5.97 -15.47
C ALA A 105 -1.27 -4.56 -16.10
N ALA A 106 -1.87 -3.58 -15.42
CA ALA A 106 -1.90 -2.18 -15.88
C ALA A 106 -0.53 -1.49 -15.80
N ALA A 107 0.29 -1.86 -14.81
CA ALA A 107 1.66 -1.35 -14.69
C ALA A 107 2.66 -2.00 -15.67
N HIS A 108 2.28 -3.13 -16.29
CA HIS A 108 3.15 -3.85 -17.22
C HIS A 108 3.37 -3.05 -18.51
N ARG A 109 4.64 -2.87 -18.90
CA ARG A 109 5.01 -2.26 -20.18
C ARG A 109 5.22 -3.36 -21.23
N PRO A 110 4.35 -3.48 -22.23
CA PRO A 110 4.46 -4.52 -23.25
C PRO A 110 5.66 -4.25 -24.17
N ARG A 111 6.33 -5.31 -24.59
CA ARG A 111 7.43 -5.23 -25.57
C ARG A 111 6.93 -4.80 -26.95
N ASN A 112 5.71 -5.22 -27.33
CA ASN A 112 5.06 -4.82 -28.56
C ASN A 112 3.63 -4.36 -28.27
N PRO A 113 3.42 -3.05 -27.97
CA PRO A 113 2.10 -2.52 -27.61
C PRO A 113 1.08 -2.59 -28.75
N ARG A 114 1.53 -2.67 -30.02
CA ARG A 114 0.66 -2.71 -31.20
C ARG A 114 0.26 -4.11 -31.65
N SER A 115 0.64 -5.17 -30.94
CA SER A 115 0.29 -6.52 -31.30
C SER A 115 -1.16 -6.87 -31.00
N GLU A 116 -1.78 -7.72 -31.84
CA GLU A 116 -3.12 -8.26 -31.58
C GLU A 116 -3.16 -9.02 -30.24
N ALA A 117 -2.08 -9.73 -29.93
CA ALA A 117 -1.94 -10.43 -28.64
C ALA A 117 -2.04 -9.49 -27.45
N TYR A 118 -1.52 -8.26 -27.55
CA TYR A 118 -1.64 -7.26 -26.48
C TYR A 118 -3.05 -6.66 -26.41
N ARG A 119 -3.70 -6.44 -27.54
CA ARG A 119 -5.12 -6.03 -27.57
C ARG A 119 -6.01 -7.05 -26.90
N GLU A 120 -5.81 -8.33 -27.22
CA GLU A 120 -6.56 -9.43 -26.61
C GLU A 120 -6.30 -9.54 -25.09
N PHE A 121 -5.05 -9.33 -24.67
CA PHE A 121 -4.69 -9.21 -23.26
C PHE A 121 -5.49 -8.08 -22.58
N CYS A 122 -5.56 -6.88 -23.18
CA CYS A 122 -6.31 -5.74 -22.63
C CYS A 122 -7.81 -6.03 -22.55
N ARG A 123 -8.41 -6.64 -23.60
CA ARG A 123 -9.84 -7.04 -23.58
C ARG A 123 -10.13 -8.01 -22.44
N ARG A 124 -9.24 -8.96 -22.19
CA ARG A 124 -9.37 -9.93 -21.10
C ARG A 124 -9.33 -9.26 -19.74
N ARG A 125 -8.42 -8.27 -19.53
CA ARG A 125 -8.35 -7.49 -18.27
C ARG A 125 -9.64 -6.71 -18.04
N ILE A 126 -10.20 -6.09 -19.07
CA ILE A 126 -11.49 -5.38 -18.96
C ILE A 126 -12.62 -6.37 -18.55
N GLY A 127 -12.63 -7.56 -19.11
CA GLY A 127 -13.59 -8.60 -18.69
C GLY A 127 -13.44 -9.03 -17.24
N GLU A 128 -12.20 -9.14 -16.75
CA GLU A 128 -11.92 -9.46 -15.33
C GLU A 128 -12.33 -8.32 -14.40
N ILE A 129 -12.09 -7.07 -14.78
CA ILE A 129 -12.56 -5.88 -14.05
C ILE A 129 -14.09 -5.91 -13.93
N ALA A 130 -14.80 -6.21 -15.01
CA ALA A 130 -16.27 -6.28 -14.99
C ALA A 130 -16.82 -7.38 -14.06
N ALA A 131 -16.04 -8.40 -13.75
CA ALA A 131 -16.39 -9.45 -12.79
C ALA A 131 -16.19 -9.04 -11.32
N LEU A 132 -15.61 -7.86 -11.06
CA LEU A 132 -15.29 -7.34 -9.72
C LEU A 132 -15.98 -5.98 -9.46
N PRO A 133 -17.31 -5.88 -9.55
CA PRO A 133 -18.03 -4.60 -9.48
C PRO A 133 -17.92 -3.89 -8.13
N GLN A 134 -17.47 -4.59 -7.08
CA GLN A 134 -17.26 -4.06 -5.74
C GLN A 134 -15.92 -3.32 -5.57
N VAL A 135 -15.05 -3.33 -6.59
CA VAL A 135 -13.75 -2.65 -6.58
C VAL A 135 -13.74 -1.57 -7.65
N ASP A 136 -13.26 -0.39 -7.30
CA ASP A 136 -13.08 0.70 -8.25
C ASP A 136 -11.77 0.50 -9.04
N PHE A 137 -11.89 0.15 -10.31
CA PHE A 137 -10.81 0.01 -11.27
C PHE A 137 -10.88 1.03 -12.41
N GLN A 138 -11.52 2.18 -12.19
CA GLN A 138 -11.73 3.16 -13.26
C GLN A 138 -10.42 3.51 -13.98
N ALA A 139 -9.34 3.74 -13.25
CA ALA A 139 -8.04 4.12 -13.83
C ALA A 139 -7.42 3.00 -14.69
N GLU A 140 -7.47 1.75 -14.21
CA GLU A 140 -6.97 0.58 -14.92
C GLU A 140 -7.83 0.27 -16.15
N GLU A 141 -9.14 0.37 -16.03
CA GLU A 141 -10.05 0.14 -17.14
C GLU A 141 -9.85 1.17 -18.26
N GLU A 142 -9.74 2.46 -17.92
CA GLU A 142 -9.43 3.53 -18.87
C GLU A 142 -8.07 3.31 -19.55
N TYR A 143 -7.07 2.84 -18.80
CA TYR A 143 -5.77 2.47 -19.35
C TYR A 143 -5.89 1.37 -20.41
N PHE A 144 -6.57 0.24 -20.11
CA PHE A 144 -6.71 -0.86 -21.04
C PHE A 144 -7.54 -0.48 -22.26
N ARG A 145 -8.61 0.32 -22.12
CA ARG A 145 -9.41 0.83 -23.23
C ARG A 145 -8.56 1.69 -24.18
N ARG A 146 -7.80 2.62 -23.66
CA ARG A 146 -6.85 3.44 -24.45
C ARG A 146 -5.84 2.58 -25.21
N CYS A 147 -5.31 1.53 -24.57
CA CYS A 147 -4.37 0.63 -25.25
C CYS A 147 -4.99 -0.12 -26.44
N ILE A 148 -6.28 -0.40 -26.42
CA ILE A 148 -7.00 -1.00 -27.55
C ILE A 148 -7.19 0.04 -28.67
N GLU A 149 -7.63 1.26 -28.35
CA GLU A 149 -7.93 2.32 -29.32
C GLU A 149 -6.72 2.83 -30.09
N ILE A 150 -5.59 3.09 -29.40
CA ILE A 150 -4.35 3.57 -30.03
C ILE A 150 -3.79 2.56 -31.05
N ASN A 151 -4.24 1.31 -30.97
CA ASN A 151 -3.75 0.22 -31.79
C ASN A 151 -4.80 -0.30 -32.80
N SER A 152 -5.93 0.39 -32.92
CA SER A 152 -6.94 0.17 -33.96
C SER A 152 -6.61 1.01 -35.19
#